data_3e14dd087a23d8e7ff739c7ddd769cf8
#
_entry.id   3e14dd087a23d8e7ff739c7ddd769cf8
#
_cell.length_a   1.000
_cell.length_b   1.000
_cell.length_c   1.000
_cell.angle_alpha   90.00
_cell.angle_beta   90.00
_cell.angle_gamma   90.00
#
_symmetry.space_group_name_H-M   'P 1'
#
loop_
_entity.id
_entity.type
_entity.pdbx_description
1 polymer ?
#
loop_
_entity_poly.entity_id
_entity_poly.type
_entity_poly.pdbx_seq_one_letter_code
_entity_poly.pdbx_strand_id
1 'polypeptide(L)'
;RLKMLLELFELDDTALAGDVKRMSLGVKRKLAVVTAFMSDPEVLILDEPTSGLDPVMQERFVDFIHKEKERGKTILLSSHIFSEIDSTCDRIAIIKDGKIVSEFIADDLKHASRKYYSIDFTAKSDKDSFMKNAKTLESFILINEAEDSAYLSIEDKDLNKLIAYAADVNIRKFSNRKESLEDYFMKFYKEDKDFKGALK
;
A
#
# COMPACT_ATOMS: atom_id res chain seq x y z
N ARG A 1 -20.60 -23.59 1.31
CA ARG A 1 -19.79 -22.42 1.70
C ARG A 1 -18.81 -22.76 2.83
N LEU A 2 -19.27 -23.30 3.97
CA LEU A 2 -18.37 -23.66 5.07
C LEU A 2 -17.22 -24.58 4.59
N LYS A 3 -17.55 -25.68 3.88
CA LYS A 3 -16.53 -26.60 3.37
C LYS A 3 -15.50 -25.88 2.49
N MET A 4 -15.93 -25.03 1.56
CA MET A 4 -15.04 -24.24 0.71
C MET A 4 -14.12 -23.32 1.52
N LEU A 5 -14.66 -22.68 2.57
CA LEU A 5 -13.86 -21.81 3.44
C LEU A 5 -12.84 -22.59 4.26
N LEU A 6 -13.21 -23.76 4.80
CA LEU A 6 -12.28 -24.64 5.53
C LEU A 6 -11.13 -25.09 4.61
N GLU A 7 -11.43 -25.50 3.38
CA GLU A 7 -10.41 -25.87 2.38
C GLU A 7 -9.51 -24.69 2.02
N LEU A 8 -10.07 -23.49 1.79
CA LEU A 8 -9.34 -22.28 1.45
C LEU A 8 -8.31 -21.90 2.52
N PHE A 9 -8.72 -21.96 3.79
CA PHE A 9 -7.88 -21.59 4.94
C PHE A 9 -7.11 -22.77 5.55
N GLU A 10 -7.12 -23.94 4.88
CA GLU A 10 -6.40 -25.14 5.33
C GLU A 10 -6.75 -25.53 6.78
N LEU A 11 -8.05 -25.53 7.07
CA LEU A 11 -8.59 -26.02 8.34
C LEU A 11 -9.20 -27.39 8.11
N ASP A 12 -8.46 -28.42 8.46
CA ASP A 12 -8.91 -29.82 8.41
C ASP A 12 -9.57 -30.25 9.73
N ASP A 13 -10.14 -31.45 9.74
CA ASP A 13 -10.78 -32.03 10.94
C ASP A 13 -9.81 -32.16 12.11
N THR A 14 -8.52 -32.35 11.83
CA THR A 14 -7.47 -32.45 12.88
C THR A 14 -7.24 -31.10 13.54
N ALA A 15 -7.19 -30.03 12.77
CA ALA A 15 -7.08 -28.66 13.29
C ALA A 15 -8.30 -28.25 14.12
N LEU A 16 -9.48 -28.81 13.80
CA LEU A 16 -10.76 -28.47 14.42
C LEU A 16 -11.13 -29.42 15.60
N ALA A 17 -10.46 -30.56 15.75
CA ALA A 17 -10.80 -31.60 16.71
C ALA A 17 -10.55 -31.26 18.20
N GLY A 18 -9.98 -30.07 18.47
CA GLY A 18 -9.58 -29.68 19.83
C GLY A 18 -10.38 -28.53 20.45
N ASP A 19 -10.12 -28.28 21.73
CA ASP A 19 -10.59 -27.07 22.38
C ASP A 19 -9.94 -25.84 21.73
N VAL A 20 -10.75 -24.87 21.34
CA VAL A 20 -10.31 -23.59 20.74
C VAL A 20 -9.24 -22.90 21.61
N LYS A 21 -9.30 -23.03 22.92
CA LYS A 21 -8.30 -22.45 23.85
C LYS A 21 -6.89 -22.99 23.58
N ARG A 22 -6.77 -24.24 23.14
CA ARG A 22 -5.49 -24.92 22.87
C ARG A 22 -4.97 -24.74 21.44
N MET A 23 -5.77 -24.18 20.54
CA MET A 23 -5.37 -23.92 19.16
C MET A 23 -4.28 -22.85 19.09
N SER A 24 -3.39 -22.96 18.10
CA SER A 24 -2.40 -21.91 17.81
C SER A 24 -3.09 -20.59 17.42
N LEU A 25 -2.38 -19.48 17.53
CA LEU A 25 -2.92 -18.18 17.17
C LEU A 25 -3.36 -18.15 15.69
N GLY A 26 -2.56 -18.72 14.78
CA GLY A 26 -2.88 -18.80 13.36
C GLY A 26 -4.16 -19.60 13.09
N VAL A 27 -4.33 -20.77 13.72
CA VAL A 27 -5.56 -21.58 13.61
C VAL A 27 -6.78 -20.81 14.14
N LYS A 28 -6.66 -20.12 15.28
CA LYS A 28 -7.74 -19.28 15.83
C LYS A 28 -8.13 -18.15 14.85
N ARG A 29 -7.16 -17.50 14.22
CA ARG A 29 -7.40 -16.44 13.22
C ARG A 29 -8.11 -16.99 11.99
N LYS A 30 -7.60 -18.07 11.41
CA LYS A 30 -8.25 -18.77 10.29
C LYS A 30 -9.70 -19.12 10.62
N LEU A 31 -9.93 -19.69 11.78
CA LEU A 31 -11.28 -20.05 12.26
C LEU A 31 -12.18 -18.82 12.42
N ALA A 32 -11.67 -17.71 12.95
CA ALA A 32 -12.43 -16.47 13.09
C ALA A 32 -12.86 -15.92 11.73
N VAL A 33 -11.95 -15.92 10.72
CA VAL A 33 -12.28 -15.53 9.34
C VAL A 33 -13.35 -16.44 8.76
N VAL A 34 -13.19 -17.76 8.86
CA VAL A 34 -14.19 -18.72 8.38
C VAL A 34 -15.56 -18.47 9.04
N THR A 35 -15.58 -18.23 10.36
CA THR A 35 -16.81 -17.95 11.10
C THR A 35 -17.50 -16.68 10.60
N ALA A 36 -16.75 -15.61 10.33
CA ALA A 36 -17.30 -14.35 9.82
C ALA A 36 -17.95 -14.51 8.44
N PHE A 37 -17.38 -15.35 7.58
CA PHE A 37 -17.85 -15.50 6.21
C PHE A 37 -18.81 -16.69 5.97
N MET A 38 -18.93 -17.63 6.90
CA MET A 38 -19.69 -18.86 6.66
C MET A 38 -21.21 -18.62 6.46
N SER A 39 -21.78 -17.61 7.12
CA SER A 39 -23.17 -17.21 7.01
C SER A 39 -23.48 -16.35 5.77
N ASP A 40 -22.46 -16.06 4.97
CA ASP A 40 -22.55 -15.28 3.74
C ASP A 40 -23.16 -13.86 3.91
N PRO A 41 -22.75 -13.07 4.92
CA PRO A 41 -23.35 -11.77 5.16
C PRO A 41 -23.06 -10.79 4.01
N GLU A 42 -23.94 -9.80 3.82
CA GLU A 42 -23.74 -8.72 2.84
C GLU A 42 -22.73 -7.66 3.32
N VAL A 43 -22.63 -7.48 4.64
CA VAL A 43 -21.74 -6.50 5.26
C VAL A 43 -20.83 -7.22 6.26
N LEU A 44 -19.52 -6.96 6.17
CA LEU A 44 -18.52 -7.50 7.07
C LEU A 44 -17.72 -6.38 7.72
N ILE A 45 -17.40 -6.55 9.00
CA ILE A 45 -16.47 -5.69 9.75
C ILE A 45 -15.36 -6.58 10.29
N LEU A 46 -14.14 -6.34 9.84
CA LEU A 46 -12.97 -7.17 10.10
C LEU A 46 -11.87 -6.32 10.74
N ASP A 47 -11.48 -6.69 11.95
CA ASP A 47 -10.40 -6.02 12.67
C ASP A 47 -9.13 -6.85 12.60
N GLU A 48 -8.11 -6.34 11.90
CA GLU A 48 -6.81 -7.01 11.69
C GLU A 48 -6.94 -8.49 11.27
N PRO A 49 -7.72 -8.81 10.22
CA PRO A 49 -8.11 -10.20 9.91
C PRO A 49 -6.94 -11.11 9.57
N THR A 50 -5.85 -10.58 9.05
CA THR A 50 -4.65 -11.33 8.63
C THR A 50 -3.54 -11.34 9.66
N SER A 51 -3.69 -10.60 10.76
CA SER A 51 -2.70 -10.55 11.83
C SER A 51 -2.44 -11.95 12.42
N GLY A 52 -1.17 -12.40 12.37
CA GLY A 52 -0.77 -13.73 12.84
C GLY A 52 -1.00 -14.87 11.85
N LEU A 53 -1.42 -14.56 10.60
CA LEU A 53 -1.37 -15.48 9.48
C LEU A 53 0.03 -15.45 8.84
N ASP A 54 0.44 -16.59 8.28
CA ASP A 54 1.63 -16.63 7.44
C ASP A 54 1.41 -15.92 6.09
N PRO A 55 2.48 -15.52 5.37
CA PRO A 55 2.35 -14.75 4.14
C PRO A 55 1.49 -15.42 3.05
N VAL A 56 1.51 -16.75 2.96
CA VAL A 56 0.71 -17.49 1.96
C VAL A 56 -0.77 -17.37 2.29
N MET A 57 -1.12 -17.46 3.58
CA MET A 57 -2.51 -17.28 4.02
C MET A 57 -2.98 -15.83 3.90
N GLN A 58 -2.10 -14.85 4.09
CA GLN A 58 -2.41 -13.45 3.85
C GLN A 58 -2.76 -13.21 2.36
N GLU A 59 -1.97 -13.75 1.44
CA GLU A 59 -2.24 -13.66 -0.01
C GLU A 59 -3.57 -14.32 -0.39
N ARG A 60 -3.84 -15.51 0.14
CA ARG A 60 -5.13 -16.20 -0.07
C ARG A 60 -6.32 -15.41 0.48
N PHE A 61 -6.13 -14.74 1.61
CA PHE A 61 -7.15 -13.86 2.19
C PHE A 61 -7.42 -12.67 1.26
N VAL A 62 -6.40 -12.03 0.73
CA VAL A 62 -6.51 -10.94 -0.25
C VAL A 62 -7.30 -11.39 -1.48
N ASP A 63 -6.94 -12.52 -2.08
CA ASP A 63 -7.65 -13.11 -3.22
C ASP A 63 -9.12 -13.40 -2.90
N PHE A 64 -9.37 -13.87 -1.68
CA PHE A 64 -10.73 -14.15 -1.22
C PHE A 64 -11.55 -12.86 -1.05
N ILE A 65 -10.98 -11.80 -0.49
CA ILE A 65 -11.64 -10.49 -0.37
C ILE A 65 -12.01 -9.94 -1.76
N HIS A 66 -11.14 -10.06 -2.75
CA HIS A 66 -11.46 -9.66 -4.13
C HIS A 66 -12.71 -10.38 -4.65
N LYS A 67 -12.77 -11.71 -4.50
CA LYS A 67 -13.94 -12.50 -4.92
C LYS A 67 -15.22 -12.11 -4.19
N GLU A 68 -15.12 -11.79 -2.89
CA GLU A 68 -16.30 -11.35 -2.12
C GLU A 68 -16.76 -9.93 -2.52
N LYS A 69 -15.82 -9.05 -2.89
CA LYS A 69 -16.13 -7.74 -3.49
C LYS A 69 -16.85 -7.88 -4.83
N GLU A 70 -16.36 -8.75 -5.72
CA GLU A 70 -17.01 -9.03 -7.01
C GLU A 70 -18.43 -9.56 -6.84
N ARG A 71 -18.73 -10.21 -5.70
CA ARG A 71 -20.09 -10.63 -5.33
C ARG A 71 -20.96 -9.49 -4.78
N GLY A 72 -20.43 -8.26 -4.72
CA GLY A 72 -21.16 -7.06 -4.27
C GLY A 72 -21.20 -6.85 -2.76
N LYS A 73 -20.33 -7.53 -1.99
CA LYS A 73 -20.29 -7.35 -0.53
C LYS A 73 -19.65 -6.03 -0.12
N THR A 74 -20.13 -5.47 0.99
CA THR A 74 -19.50 -4.33 1.65
C THR A 74 -18.59 -4.82 2.77
N ILE A 75 -17.30 -4.46 2.71
CA ILE A 75 -16.31 -4.94 3.66
C ILE A 75 -15.58 -3.73 4.25
N LEU A 76 -15.68 -3.57 5.57
CA LEU A 76 -14.86 -2.64 6.35
C LEU A 76 -13.78 -3.47 7.03
N LEU A 77 -12.51 -3.19 6.74
CA LEU A 77 -11.38 -3.85 7.39
C LEU A 77 -10.41 -2.83 7.98
N SER A 78 -9.84 -3.16 9.13
CA SER A 78 -8.63 -2.50 9.64
C SER A 78 -7.41 -3.35 9.33
N SER A 79 -6.30 -2.72 8.98
CA SER A 79 -5.00 -3.39 8.83
C SER A 79 -3.86 -2.39 9.01
N HIS A 80 -2.70 -2.88 9.45
CA HIS A 80 -1.43 -2.15 9.44
C HIS A 80 -0.51 -2.63 8.30
N ILE A 81 -0.98 -3.56 7.47
CA ILE A 81 -0.26 -4.11 6.32
C ILE A 81 -0.64 -3.31 5.08
N PHE A 82 0.21 -2.37 4.66
CA PHE A 82 -0.08 -1.45 3.55
C PHE A 82 -0.35 -2.17 2.23
N SER A 83 0.38 -3.25 1.93
CA SER A 83 0.16 -4.03 0.70
C SER A 83 -1.21 -4.70 0.66
N GLU A 84 -1.75 -5.12 1.80
CA GLU A 84 -3.10 -5.66 1.91
C GLU A 84 -4.15 -4.59 1.61
N ILE A 85 -4.02 -3.41 2.23
CA ILE A 85 -4.93 -2.29 2.03
C ILE A 85 -4.89 -1.81 0.58
N ASP A 86 -3.69 -1.61 0.02
CA ASP A 86 -3.49 -1.12 -1.36
C ASP A 86 -4.08 -2.08 -2.40
N SER A 87 -4.05 -3.38 -2.13
CA SER A 87 -4.63 -4.38 -3.03
C SER A 87 -6.15 -4.55 -2.87
N THR A 88 -6.69 -4.46 -1.66
CA THR A 88 -8.09 -4.85 -1.40
C THR A 88 -9.08 -3.69 -1.33
N CYS A 89 -8.65 -2.51 -0.89
CA CYS A 89 -9.56 -1.42 -0.55
C CYS A 89 -9.86 -0.50 -1.74
N ASP A 90 -11.11 -0.06 -1.88
CA ASP A 90 -11.53 0.98 -2.82
C ASP A 90 -11.41 2.38 -2.18
N ARG A 91 -11.66 2.45 -0.87
CA ARG A 91 -11.56 3.67 -0.06
C ARG A 91 -10.72 3.40 1.17
N ILE A 92 -9.89 4.36 1.53
CA ILE A 92 -8.94 4.25 2.63
C ILE A 92 -9.14 5.44 3.56
N ALA A 93 -9.23 5.17 4.87
CA ALA A 93 -9.22 6.18 5.90
C ALA A 93 -8.01 5.99 6.82
N ILE A 94 -7.25 7.05 7.07
CA ILE A 94 -6.12 7.03 8.00
C ILE A 94 -6.58 7.56 9.35
N ILE A 95 -6.32 6.77 10.39
CA ILE A 95 -6.63 7.13 11.78
C ILE A 95 -5.32 7.43 12.52
N LYS A 96 -5.25 8.59 13.17
CA LYS A 96 -4.17 9.00 14.08
C LYS A 96 -4.79 9.62 15.33
N ASP A 97 -4.32 9.22 16.51
CA ASP A 97 -4.77 9.76 17.80
C ASP A 97 -6.31 9.70 17.98
N GLY A 98 -6.95 8.63 17.49
CA GLY A 98 -8.40 8.43 17.57
C GLY A 98 -9.22 9.31 16.62
N LYS A 99 -8.60 9.99 15.66
CA LYS A 99 -9.26 10.85 14.67
C LYS A 99 -8.95 10.38 13.25
N ILE A 100 -9.91 10.50 12.36
CA ILE A 100 -9.68 10.34 10.92
C ILE A 100 -8.92 11.58 10.45
N VAL A 101 -7.68 11.41 10.02
CA VAL A 101 -6.80 12.48 9.54
C VAL A 101 -6.80 12.60 8.02
N SER A 102 -7.17 11.55 7.31
CA SER A 102 -7.33 11.55 5.85
C SER A 102 -8.30 10.47 5.41
N GLU A 103 -9.00 10.74 4.31
CA GLU A 103 -9.85 9.78 3.60
C GLU A 103 -9.70 10.01 2.10
N PHE A 104 -9.53 8.93 1.32
CA PHE A 104 -9.35 9.02 -0.13
C PHE A 104 -9.74 7.71 -0.84
N ILE A 105 -9.94 7.79 -2.15
CA ILE A 105 -10.14 6.64 -3.02
C ILE A 105 -8.76 6.04 -3.34
N ALA A 106 -8.60 4.73 -3.18
CA ALA A 106 -7.31 4.07 -3.41
C ALA A 106 -6.78 4.27 -4.83
N ASP A 107 -7.67 4.34 -5.81
CA ASP A 107 -7.32 4.55 -7.20
C ASP A 107 -6.78 5.97 -7.50
N ASP A 108 -7.23 6.98 -6.73
CA ASP A 108 -6.72 8.35 -6.86
C ASP A 108 -5.23 8.43 -6.50
N LEU A 109 -4.77 7.61 -5.54
CA LEU A 109 -3.36 7.53 -5.19
C LEU A 109 -2.53 6.91 -6.34
N LYS A 110 -3.08 5.91 -7.03
CA LYS A 110 -2.44 5.26 -8.19
C LYS A 110 -2.35 6.18 -9.40
N HIS A 111 -3.32 7.09 -9.53
CA HIS A 111 -3.44 8.06 -10.63
C HIS A 111 -2.99 9.47 -10.26
N ALA A 112 -2.35 9.65 -9.09
CA ALA A 112 -1.79 10.93 -8.72
C ALA A 112 -0.91 11.47 -9.85
N SER A 113 -1.15 12.72 -10.27
CA SER A 113 -0.40 13.40 -11.34
C SER A 113 1.10 13.51 -11.04
N ARG A 114 1.49 13.24 -9.81
CA ARG A 114 2.87 13.28 -9.33
C ARG A 114 3.54 11.92 -9.47
N LYS A 115 4.70 11.90 -10.11
CA LYS A 115 5.52 10.70 -10.30
C LYS A 115 6.79 10.78 -9.47
N TYR A 116 7.27 9.62 -9.02
CA TYR A 116 8.44 9.48 -8.16
C TYR A 116 9.53 8.74 -8.91
N TYR A 117 10.74 9.27 -8.89
CA TYR A 117 11.89 8.71 -9.61
C TYR A 117 13.07 8.51 -8.67
N SER A 118 13.65 7.30 -8.73
CA SER A 118 14.96 6.99 -8.14
C SER A 118 15.97 6.90 -9.26
N ILE A 119 17.01 7.71 -9.20
CA ILE A 119 18.05 7.82 -10.22
C ILE A 119 19.39 7.57 -9.56
N ASP A 120 20.13 6.56 -10.03
CA ASP A 120 21.50 6.29 -9.64
C ASP A 120 22.41 6.73 -10.78
N PHE A 121 23.34 7.63 -10.50
CA PHE A 121 24.27 8.19 -11.47
C PHE A 121 25.58 7.41 -11.47
N THR A 122 26.34 7.51 -12.57
CA THR A 122 27.63 6.86 -12.69
C THR A 122 28.70 7.56 -11.85
N ALA A 123 28.60 8.89 -11.73
CA ALA A 123 29.49 9.72 -10.94
C ALA A 123 28.72 10.86 -10.25
N LYS A 124 29.30 11.40 -9.19
CA LYS A 124 28.75 12.55 -8.48
C LYS A 124 28.60 13.77 -9.39
N SER A 125 29.53 13.99 -10.32
CA SER A 125 29.47 15.08 -11.30
C SER A 125 28.25 15.00 -12.22
N ASP A 126 27.83 13.80 -12.59
CA ASP A 126 26.61 13.55 -13.37
C ASP A 126 25.37 13.92 -12.56
N LYS A 127 25.34 13.52 -11.27
CA LYS A 127 24.26 13.92 -10.36
C LYS A 127 24.18 15.43 -10.22
N ASP A 128 25.29 16.11 -9.95
CA ASP A 128 25.31 17.56 -9.73
C ASP A 128 24.84 18.32 -10.98
N SER A 129 25.24 17.88 -12.18
CA SER A 129 24.79 18.44 -13.44
C SER A 129 23.29 18.24 -13.67
N PHE A 130 22.80 17.02 -13.42
CA PHE A 130 21.37 16.72 -13.50
C PHE A 130 20.55 17.55 -12.52
N MET A 131 20.96 17.59 -11.24
CA MET A 131 20.25 18.31 -10.18
C MET A 131 20.18 19.81 -10.42
N LYS A 132 21.23 20.41 -11.03
CA LYS A 132 21.23 21.81 -11.41
C LYS A 132 20.09 22.14 -12.37
N ASN A 133 19.86 21.28 -13.36
CA ASN A 133 18.79 21.44 -14.34
C ASN A 133 17.43 21.04 -13.77
N ALA A 134 17.35 19.89 -13.08
CA ALA A 134 16.10 19.38 -12.53
C ALA A 134 15.46 20.35 -11.52
N LYS A 135 16.24 21.03 -10.69
CA LYS A 135 15.76 22.06 -9.74
C LYS A 135 15.11 23.28 -10.43
N THR A 136 15.28 23.47 -11.73
CA THR A 136 14.58 24.53 -12.47
C THR A 136 13.14 24.18 -12.84
N LEU A 137 12.75 22.91 -12.71
CA LEU A 137 11.39 22.48 -12.99
C LEU A 137 10.45 22.94 -11.86
N GLU A 138 9.32 23.52 -12.25
CA GLU A 138 8.32 24.08 -11.33
C GLU A 138 7.78 23.05 -10.33
N SER A 139 7.58 21.83 -10.82
CA SER A 139 7.00 20.73 -10.02
C SER A 139 8.03 19.87 -9.30
N PHE A 140 9.33 20.22 -9.39
CA PHE A 140 10.41 19.42 -8.78
C PHE A 140 10.37 19.44 -7.27
N ILE A 141 10.41 18.25 -6.65
CA ILE A 141 10.63 18.07 -5.21
C ILE A 141 11.72 17.04 -5.03
N LEU A 142 12.79 17.41 -4.34
CA LEU A 142 13.80 16.47 -3.87
C LEU A 142 13.30 15.83 -2.58
N ILE A 143 13.22 14.50 -2.56
CA ILE A 143 12.76 13.73 -1.39
C ILE A 143 13.94 13.26 -0.57
N ASN A 144 14.96 12.72 -1.24
CA ASN A 144 16.19 12.25 -0.61
C ASN A 144 17.32 12.23 -1.64
N GLU A 145 18.58 12.34 -1.18
CA GLU A 145 19.76 12.20 -2.01
C GLU A 145 20.90 11.50 -1.26
N ALA A 146 21.75 10.79 -2.00
CA ALA A 146 23.03 10.28 -1.56
C ALA A 146 24.13 10.80 -2.48
N GLU A 147 25.36 10.33 -2.33
CA GLU A 147 26.51 10.86 -3.05
C GLU A 147 26.34 10.76 -4.59
N ASP A 148 25.84 9.63 -5.07
CA ASP A 148 25.66 9.32 -6.49
C ASP A 148 24.20 8.98 -6.86
N SER A 149 23.22 9.28 -6.01
CA SER A 149 21.83 9.01 -6.28
C SER A 149 20.90 10.14 -5.82
N ALA A 150 19.72 10.21 -6.45
CA ALA A 150 18.66 11.14 -6.07
C ALA A 150 17.29 10.45 -6.13
N TYR A 151 16.46 10.71 -5.12
CA TYR A 151 15.06 10.35 -5.11
C TYR A 151 14.22 11.64 -5.14
N LEU A 152 13.42 11.78 -6.18
CA LEU A 152 12.71 13.01 -6.47
C LEU A 152 11.29 12.76 -6.96
N SER A 153 10.45 13.77 -6.91
CA SER A 153 9.13 13.72 -7.54
C SER A 153 8.88 14.92 -8.43
N ILE A 154 8.12 14.71 -9.50
CA ILE A 154 7.66 15.72 -10.45
C ILE A 154 6.21 15.46 -10.85
N GLU A 155 5.56 16.46 -11.44
CA GLU A 155 4.27 16.27 -12.12
C GLU A 155 4.48 15.82 -13.57
N ASP A 156 3.47 15.18 -14.13
CA ASP A 156 3.50 14.65 -15.50
C ASP A 156 3.85 15.71 -16.56
N LYS A 157 3.46 16.98 -16.34
CA LYS A 157 3.77 18.09 -17.25
C LYS A 157 5.27 18.31 -17.46
N ASP A 158 6.11 17.97 -16.46
CA ASP A 158 7.55 18.17 -16.51
C ASP A 158 8.35 16.92 -16.88
N LEU A 159 7.66 15.77 -17.09
CA LEU A 159 8.32 14.48 -17.35
C LEU A 159 9.26 14.51 -18.55
N ASN A 160 8.83 15.10 -19.67
CA ASN A 160 9.65 15.16 -20.88
C ASN A 160 10.93 15.99 -20.66
N LYS A 161 10.86 17.07 -19.86
CA LYS A 161 12.04 17.86 -19.51
C LYS A 161 12.99 17.07 -18.60
N LEU A 162 12.44 16.34 -17.62
CA LEU A 162 13.26 15.49 -16.74
C LEU A 162 14.02 14.43 -17.54
N ILE A 163 13.34 13.79 -18.51
CA ILE A 163 13.96 12.79 -19.41
C ILE A 163 15.06 13.43 -20.25
N ALA A 164 14.83 14.64 -20.77
CA ALA A 164 15.86 15.37 -21.53
C ALA A 164 17.10 15.65 -20.65
N TYR A 165 16.92 16.12 -19.42
CA TYR A 165 18.04 16.34 -18.49
C TYR A 165 18.76 15.04 -18.09
N ALA A 166 18.02 13.93 -18.03
CA ALA A 166 18.59 12.62 -17.78
C ALA A 166 19.42 12.09 -18.95
N ALA A 167 19.08 12.47 -20.18
CA ALA A 167 19.82 12.09 -21.39
C ALA A 167 21.19 12.79 -21.50
N ASP A 168 21.40 13.92 -20.82
CA ASP A 168 22.63 14.70 -20.85
C ASP A 168 23.70 14.20 -19.85
N VAL A 169 23.40 13.19 -19.06
CA VAL A 169 24.29 12.66 -18.01
C VAL A 169 24.34 11.12 -18.03
N ASN A 170 25.38 10.56 -17.39
CA ASN A 170 25.52 9.11 -17.32
C ASN A 170 24.74 8.55 -16.14
N ILE A 171 23.68 7.81 -16.44
CA ILE A 171 22.80 7.17 -15.46
C ILE A 171 23.07 5.68 -15.44
N ARG A 172 23.26 5.11 -14.24
CA ARG A 172 23.40 3.69 -14.00
C ARG A 172 22.03 3.00 -13.86
N LYS A 173 21.07 3.69 -13.22
CA LYS A 173 19.72 3.19 -13.02
C LYS A 173 18.71 4.33 -12.97
N PHE A 174 17.63 4.16 -13.70
CA PHE A 174 16.48 5.06 -13.69
C PHE A 174 15.22 4.24 -13.42
N SER A 175 14.58 4.49 -12.31
CA SER A 175 13.41 3.74 -11.87
C SER A 175 12.26 4.68 -11.51
N ASN A 176 11.11 4.44 -12.11
CA ASN A 176 9.87 5.02 -11.63
C ASN A 176 9.45 4.24 -10.37
N ARG A 177 9.23 4.94 -9.27
CA ARG A 177 8.59 4.38 -8.08
C ARG A 177 7.17 4.94 -8.01
N LYS A 178 6.18 4.07 -7.95
CA LYS A 178 4.85 4.50 -7.54
C LYS A 178 4.94 4.92 -6.07
N GLU A 179 4.29 6.02 -5.72
CA GLU A 179 4.09 6.35 -4.31
C GLU A 179 3.34 5.17 -3.67
N SER A 180 3.95 4.56 -2.68
CA SER A 180 3.27 3.51 -1.94
C SER A 180 2.30 4.14 -0.94
N LEU A 181 1.28 3.38 -0.55
CA LEU A 181 0.40 3.79 0.55
C LEU A 181 1.19 4.07 1.83
N GLU A 182 2.30 3.33 2.05
CA GLU A 182 3.22 3.53 3.16
C GLU A 182 3.91 4.91 3.09
N ASP A 183 4.42 5.30 1.91
CA ASP A 183 5.05 6.62 1.71
C ASP A 183 4.05 7.74 1.99
N TYR A 184 2.80 7.58 1.52
CA TYR A 184 1.72 8.52 1.77
C TYR A 184 1.39 8.61 3.26
N PHE A 185 1.23 7.48 3.93
CA PHE A 185 0.96 7.38 5.36
C PHE A 185 2.06 8.03 6.21
N MET A 186 3.34 7.80 5.86
CA MET A 186 4.48 8.34 6.58
C MET A 186 4.54 9.87 6.57
N LYS A 187 3.92 10.55 5.61
CA LYS A 187 3.78 12.02 5.60
C LYS A 187 3.01 12.52 6.81
N PHE A 188 1.97 11.81 7.25
CA PHE A 188 1.18 12.18 8.43
C PHE A 188 1.91 11.96 9.75
N TYR A 189 2.91 11.09 9.76
CA TYR A 189 3.72 10.82 10.96
C TYR A 189 4.95 11.71 11.09
N LYS A 190 5.53 12.15 9.98
CA LYS A 190 6.74 13.00 9.96
C LYS A 190 6.43 14.50 10.08
N GLU A 191 5.26 14.92 9.68
CA GLU A 191 4.85 16.31 9.75
C GLU A 191 3.73 16.45 10.80
N ASP A 192 4.00 17.20 11.88
CA ASP A 192 3.01 17.67 12.86
C ASP A 192 2.13 18.79 12.26
N LYS A 193 1.72 18.65 11.00
CA LYS A 193 0.89 19.62 10.29
C LYS A 193 -0.47 19.04 10.03
N ASP A 194 -1.49 19.81 10.46
CA ASP A 194 -2.89 19.63 10.06
C ASP A 194 -3.00 19.59 8.52
N PHE A 195 -3.03 18.39 7.96
CA PHE A 195 -3.22 18.18 6.55
C PHE A 195 -4.72 18.32 6.25
N LYS A 196 -5.15 19.51 5.85
CA LYS A 196 -6.46 19.68 5.20
C LYS A 196 -6.37 18.99 3.84
N GLY A 197 -7.11 17.90 3.72
CA GLY A 197 -7.13 17.06 2.54
C GLY A 197 -7.21 17.86 1.24
N ALA A 198 -6.16 17.78 0.46
CA ALA A 198 -6.07 18.38 -0.85
C ALA A 198 -6.31 17.30 -1.91
N LEU A 199 -7.56 16.89 -2.00
CA LEU A 199 -8.12 16.34 -3.24
C LEU A 199 -9.45 17.06 -3.44
N LYS A 200 -9.39 18.20 -4.15
CA LYS A 200 -10.51 18.81 -4.86
C LYS A 200 -10.33 18.52 -6.33
#